data_3b2e5f7d422152ba0f4a5c0117bbc384
#
_entry.id   3b2e5f7d422152ba0f4a5c0117bbc384
#
_cell.length_a   1.000
_cell.length_b   1.000
_cell.length_c   1.000
_cell.angle_alpha   90.00
_cell.angle_beta   90.00
_cell.angle_gamma   90.00
#
_symmetry.space_group_name_H-M   'P 1'
#
loop_
_entity.id
_entity.type
_entity.pdbx_description
1 polymer ?
#
loop_
_entity_poly.entity_id
_entity_poly.type
_entity_poly.pdbx_seq_one_letter_code
_entity_poly.pdbx_strand_id
1 'polypeptide(L)'
;TIDDMRKRIDFTELNIRKYVVELFSNNFTELFKKNPKLKEQCERIRRKREDMMLNFNENSAIDTVGIGSLAYILTVSRGKNRSKSKNTCKVCERSWNENEDIFSESFPKEINCIDDACFVKQGGLVKKIPMELIHNIKSINATRNILAHPGDYDQEMFKKILRQTYATCDVINHYIERILKNKEST
;
A
#
# COMPACT_ATOMS: atom_id res chain seq x y z
N THR A 1 -1.68 10.37 -23.53
CA THR A 1 -0.63 11.40 -23.33
C THR A 1 0.05 11.24 -21.97
N ILE A 2 1.18 11.90 -21.78
CA ILE A 2 1.89 11.96 -20.49
C ILE A 2 0.99 12.58 -19.41
N ASP A 3 0.27 13.63 -19.75
CA ASP A 3 -0.61 14.31 -18.81
C ASP A 3 -1.81 13.44 -18.39
N ASP A 4 -2.36 12.66 -19.30
CA ASP A 4 -3.41 11.70 -18.97
C ASP A 4 -2.89 10.63 -18.01
N MET A 5 -1.66 10.15 -18.24
CA MET A 5 -1.01 9.21 -17.35
C MET A 5 -0.78 9.79 -15.96
N ARG A 6 -0.29 11.03 -15.87
CA ARG A 6 -0.11 11.72 -14.58
C ARG A 6 -1.42 11.81 -13.81
N LYS A 7 -2.50 12.24 -14.47
CA LYS A 7 -3.84 12.29 -13.86
C LYS A 7 -4.31 10.91 -13.39
N ARG A 8 -4.03 9.87 -14.17
CA ARG A 8 -4.39 8.49 -13.79
C ARG A 8 -3.62 8.02 -12.56
N ILE A 9 -2.33 8.31 -12.51
CA ILE A 9 -1.48 7.99 -11.35
C ILE A 9 -1.96 8.76 -10.11
N ASP A 10 -2.26 10.05 -10.23
CA ASP A 10 -2.75 10.87 -9.12
C ASP A 10 -4.09 10.36 -8.58
N PHE A 11 -5.00 9.98 -9.47
CA PHE A 11 -6.27 9.35 -9.08
C PHE A 11 -6.03 8.03 -8.33
N THR A 12 -5.12 7.20 -8.82
CA THR A 12 -4.76 5.93 -8.19
C THR A 12 -4.10 6.17 -6.82
N GLU A 13 -3.24 7.17 -6.71
CA GLU A 13 -2.65 7.58 -5.42
C GLU A 13 -3.72 7.94 -4.38
N LEU A 14 -4.74 8.70 -4.79
CA LEU A 14 -5.86 9.04 -3.90
C LEU A 14 -6.61 7.80 -3.41
N ASN A 15 -6.85 6.83 -4.29
CA ASN A 15 -7.50 5.58 -3.91
C ASN A 15 -6.64 4.74 -2.96
N ILE A 16 -5.33 4.66 -3.21
CA ILE A 16 -4.39 3.97 -2.31
C ILE A 16 -4.41 4.64 -0.93
N ARG A 17 -4.44 5.96 -0.87
CA ARG A 17 -4.51 6.72 0.39
C ARG A 17 -5.79 6.43 1.15
N LYS A 18 -6.94 6.44 0.49
CA LYS A 18 -8.23 6.04 1.08
C LYS A 18 -8.18 4.62 1.64
N TYR A 19 -7.60 3.69 0.90
CA TYR A 19 -7.42 2.32 1.32
C TYR A 19 -6.56 2.21 2.59
N VAL A 20 -5.42 2.92 2.63
CA VAL A 20 -4.54 2.94 3.81
C VAL A 20 -5.26 3.53 5.02
N VAL A 21 -5.95 4.65 4.87
CA VAL A 21 -6.74 5.28 5.94
C VAL A 21 -7.79 4.31 6.48
N GLU A 22 -8.47 3.59 5.61
CA GLU A 22 -9.50 2.61 5.98
C GLU A 22 -8.92 1.38 6.69
N LEU A 23 -7.78 0.85 6.22
CA LEU A 23 -7.10 -0.27 6.87
C LEU A 23 -6.76 0.00 8.33
N PHE A 24 -6.39 1.23 8.65
CA PHE A 24 -6.00 1.65 10.00
C PHE A 24 -7.15 2.30 10.78
N SER A 25 -8.35 2.37 10.23
CA SER A 25 -9.48 3.11 10.80
C SER A 25 -9.08 4.53 11.22
N ASN A 26 -8.25 5.18 10.39
CA ASN A 26 -7.66 6.50 10.61
C ASN A 26 -6.84 6.64 11.92
N ASN A 27 -6.33 5.53 12.45
CA ASN A 27 -5.51 5.52 13.66
C ASN A 27 -4.11 4.95 13.35
N PHE A 28 -3.12 5.83 13.27
CA PHE A 28 -1.74 5.48 12.92
C PHE A 28 -0.79 5.42 14.12
N THR A 29 -1.31 5.49 15.34
CA THR A 29 -0.52 5.54 16.57
C THR A 29 0.45 4.37 16.69
N GLU A 30 -0.04 3.13 16.52
CA GLU A 30 0.80 1.94 16.62
C GLU A 30 1.79 1.83 15.45
N LEU A 31 1.39 2.23 14.25
CA LEU A 31 2.29 2.28 13.10
C LEU A 31 3.47 3.22 13.36
N PHE A 32 3.22 4.42 13.85
CA PHE A 32 4.24 5.41 14.15
C PHE A 32 5.11 5.03 15.35
N LYS A 33 4.53 4.38 16.35
CA LYS A 33 5.28 3.84 17.49
C LYS A 33 6.32 2.80 17.05
N LYS A 34 5.94 1.92 16.11
CA LYS A 34 6.82 0.89 15.56
C LYS A 34 7.79 1.43 14.50
N ASN A 35 7.48 2.57 13.89
CA ASN A 35 8.26 3.17 12.81
C ASN A 35 8.50 4.67 13.06
N PRO A 36 9.38 5.03 14.01
CA PRO A 36 9.64 6.44 14.36
C PRO A 36 10.14 7.28 13.18
N LYS A 37 10.95 6.68 12.30
CA LYS A 37 11.45 7.35 11.09
C LYS A 37 10.34 7.73 10.11
N LEU A 38 9.31 6.88 9.98
CA LEU A 38 8.14 7.19 9.17
C LEU A 38 7.36 8.35 9.76
N LYS A 39 7.16 8.36 11.08
CA LYS A 39 6.53 9.47 11.79
C LYS A 39 7.26 10.78 11.51
N GLU A 40 8.57 10.80 11.71
CA GLU A 40 9.40 11.97 11.45
C GLU A 40 9.30 12.47 10.01
N GLN A 41 9.30 11.54 9.04
CA GLN A 41 9.11 11.87 7.63
C GLN A 41 7.74 12.52 7.36
N CYS A 42 6.67 11.98 7.90
CA CYS A 42 5.32 12.55 7.78
C CYS A 42 5.24 13.94 8.40
N GLU A 43 5.79 14.12 9.59
CA GLU A 43 5.83 15.42 10.26
C GLU A 43 6.66 16.47 9.50
N ARG A 44 7.78 16.06 8.92
CA ARG A 44 8.61 16.95 8.08
C ARG A 44 7.87 17.43 6.84
N ILE A 45 7.19 16.52 6.13
CA ILE A 45 6.38 16.86 4.96
C ILE A 45 5.23 17.78 5.35
N ARG A 46 4.57 17.51 6.48
CA ARG A 46 3.51 18.32 7.03
C ARG A 46 3.98 19.76 7.30
N ARG A 47 5.07 19.93 8.05
CA ARG A 47 5.64 21.27 8.34
C ARG A 47 5.95 22.03 7.05
N LYS A 48 6.55 21.40 6.07
CA LYS A 48 6.84 22.02 4.79
C LYS A 48 5.60 22.50 4.06
N ARG A 49 4.46 21.80 4.18
CA ARG A 49 3.19 22.22 3.59
C ARG A 49 2.50 23.32 4.38
N GLU A 50 2.59 23.30 5.69
CA GLU A 50 2.13 24.39 6.56
C GLU A 50 2.88 25.70 6.23
N ASP A 51 4.20 25.65 6.08
CA ASP A 51 5.03 26.78 5.66
C ASP A 51 4.63 27.35 4.29
N MET A 52 4.08 26.52 3.41
CA MET A 52 3.55 26.93 2.11
C MET A 52 2.10 27.45 2.17
N MET A 53 1.50 27.59 3.34
CA MET A 53 0.12 28.02 3.56
C MET A 53 -0.93 27.17 2.82
N LEU A 54 -0.63 25.89 2.59
CA LEU A 54 -1.57 24.96 1.98
C LEU A 54 -2.58 24.50 3.03
N ASN A 55 -3.87 24.61 2.74
CA ASN A 55 -4.93 24.07 3.58
C ASN A 55 -4.68 22.59 3.84
N PHE A 56 -4.54 22.26 5.10
CA PHE A 56 -4.09 20.99 5.56
C PHE A 56 -5.09 20.41 6.58
N ASN A 57 -5.52 19.17 6.34
CA ASN A 57 -6.34 18.48 7.33
C ASN A 57 -5.44 17.94 8.45
N GLU A 58 -5.48 18.56 9.61
CA GLU A 58 -4.64 18.23 10.77
C GLU A 58 -4.81 16.77 11.26
N ASN A 59 -5.89 16.12 10.88
CA ASN A 59 -6.26 14.81 11.40
C ASN A 59 -5.60 13.63 10.71
N SER A 60 -4.87 13.85 9.60
CA SER A 60 -4.26 12.75 8.85
C SER A 60 -2.81 13.04 8.45
N ALA A 61 -1.87 12.48 9.20
CA ALA A 61 -0.46 12.51 8.84
C ALA A 61 -0.16 11.81 7.48
N ILE A 62 -1.10 11.00 7.00
CA ILE A 62 -1.00 10.23 5.77
C ILE A 62 -1.41 11.05 4.54
N ASP A 63 -2.19 12.11 4.68
CA ASP A 63 -2.67 12.95 3.57
C ASP A 63 -1.53 13.63 2.80
N THR A 64 -0.35 13.69 3.39
CA THR A 64 0.81 14.41 2.85
C THR A 64 1.84 13.53 2.18
N VAL A 65 1.78 12.22 2.36
CA VAL A 65 2.78 11.30 1.82
C VAL A 65 2.45 10.86 0.41
N GLY A 66 3.47 10.65 -0.42
CA GLY A 66 3.30 10.18 -1.79
C GLY A 66 3.22 8.65 -1.91
N ILE A 67 3.09 8.17 -3.15
CA ILE A 67 2.95 6.73 -3.47
C ILE A 67 4.06 5.88 -2.85
N GLY A 68 5.31 6.33 -2.90
CA GLY A 68 6.44 5.59 -2.33
C GLY A 68 6.29 5.35 -0.83
N SER A 69 5.86 6.36 -0.09
CA SER A 69 5.62 6.26 1.35
C SER A 69 4.38 5.40 1.66
N LEU A 70 3.33 5.48 0.85
CA LEU A 70 2.16 4.61 0.98
C LEU A 70 2.54 3.13 0.77
N ALA A 71 3.35 2.83 -0.25
CA ALA A 71 3.88 1.48 -0.47
C ALA A 71 4.73 1.00 0.71
N TYR A 72 5.55 1.87 1.30
CA TYR A 72 6.34 1.56 2.49
C TYR A 72 5.44 1.25 3.69
N ILE A 73 4.42 2.06 3.95
CA ILE A 73 3.44 1.83 5.03
C ILE A 73 2.79 0.46 4.89
N LEU A 74 2.34 0.09 3.70
CA LEU A 74 1.74 -1.22 3.45
C LEU A 74 2.76 -2.34 3.67
N THR A 75 4.00 -2.17 3.25
CA THR A 75 5.07 -3.15 3.43
C THR A 75 5.37 -3.41 4.91
N VAL A 76 5.55 -2.35 5.71
CA VAL A 76 5.88 -2.50 7.13
C VAL A 76 4.68 -2.97 7.95
N SER A 77 3.47 -2.59 7.55
CA SER A 77 2.23 -3.01 8.22
C SER A 77 1.93 -4.48 8.06
N ARG A 78 2.27 -5.03 6.90
CA ARG A 78 2.15 -6.45 6.63
C ARG A 78 3.11 -7.30 7.49
N GLY A 79 4.20 -6.70 7.94
CA GLY A 79 5.24 -7.39 8.69
C GLY A 79 6.21 -8.18 7.80
N LYS A 80 7.33 -8.57 8.40
CA LYS A 80 8.31 -9.40 7.71
C LYS A 80 7.89 -10.86 7.77
N ASN A 81 7.86 -11.49 6.61
CA ASN A 81 7.69 -12.92 6.53
C ASN A 81 8.90 -13.66 7.12
N ARG A 82 8.64 -14.46 8.15
CA ARG A 82 9.68 -15.30 8.78
C ARG A 82 9.51 -16.79 8.48
N SER A 83 8.48 -17.18 7.75
CA SER A 83 8.18 -18.59 7.52
C SER A 83 8.07 -18.89 6.03
N LYS A 84 9.17 -19.35 5.44
CA LYS A 84 9.20 -19.76 4.02
C LYS A 84 8.67 -21.16 3.75
N SER A 85 8.31 -21.94 4.74
CA SER A 85 8.27 -23.37 4.46
C SER A 85 7.05 -24.16 4.93
N LYS A 86 6.14 -23.61 5.69
CA LYS A 86 4.98 -24.40 6.11
C LYS A 86 3.82 -23.49 6.46
N ASN A 87 2.65 -23.90 6.05
CA ASN A 87 1.36 -23.33 6.39
C ASN A 87 1.03 -23.58 7.88
N THR A 88 2.00 -23.42 8.76
CA THR A 88 1.87 -23.61 10.19
C THR A 88 2.54 -22.47 10.93
N CYS A 89 1.80 -21.85 11.83
CA CYS A 89 2.33 -20.80 12.68
C CYS A 89 3.27 -21.41 13.73
N LYS A 90 4.48 -20.85 13.87
CA LYS A 90 5.45 -21.30 14.86
C LYS A 90 5.11 -20.89 16.30
N VAL A 91 4.16 -19.98 16.48
CA VAL A 91 3.79 -19.43 17.79
C VAL A 91 2.56 -20.12 18.38
N CYS A 92 1.50 -20.24 17.59
CA CYS A 92 0.25 -20.87 18.04
C CYS A 92 0.01 -22.27 17.47
N GLU A 93 0.94 -22.76 16.62
CA GLU A 93 0.91 -24.09 15.97
C GLU A 93 -0.30 -24.33 15.05
N ARG A 94 -1.13 -23.31 14.80
CA ARG A 94 -2.21 -23.43 13.84
C ARG A 94 -1.67 -23.62 12.43
N SER A 95 -2.20 -24.63 11.77
CA SER A 95 -1.92 -24.91 10.36
C SER A 95 -3.06 -24.41 9.48
N TRP A 96 -2.75 -24.08 8.25
CA TRP A 96 -3.72 -23.74 7.21
C TRP A 96 -3.37 -24.37 5.89
N ASN A 97 -4.37 -24.55 5.03
CA ASN A 97 -4.19 -25.12 3.71
C ASN A 97 -4.03 -23.99 2.68
N GLU A 98 -3.07 -24.12 1.75
CA GLU A 98 -2.87 -23.15 0.66
C GLU A 98 -4.09 -23.03 -0.27
N ASN A 99 -4.94 -24.04 -0.29
CA ASN A 99 -6.15 -24.06 -1.12
C ASN A 99 -7.40 -23.55 -0.42
N GLU A 100 -7.29 -23.09 0.84
CA GLU A 100 -8.44 -22.49 1.53
C GLU A 100 -8.73 -21.11 0.95
N ASP A 101 -10.02 -20.76 0.82
CA ASP A 101 -10.48 -19.48 0.26
C ASP A 101 -9.94 -18.24 0.99
N ILE A 102 -9.50 -18.40 2.24
CA ILE A 102 -8.81 -17.35 2.99
C ILE A 102 -7.51 -16.90 2.32
N PHE A 103 -6.94 -17.72 1.45
CA PHE A 103 -5.73 -17.44 0.67
C PHE A 103 -6.00 -17.00 -0.76
N SER A 104 -7.24 -16.77 -1.14
CA SER A 104 -7.57 -16.11 -2.38
C SER A 104 -6.79 -14.78 -2.51
N GLU A 105 -7.04 -13.99 -3.48
CA GLU A 105 -6.34 -12.74 -3.78
C GLU A 105 -6.04 -11.82 -2.57
N SER A 106 -6.76 -11.98 -1.46
CA SER A 106 -6.65 -11.13 -0.26
C SER A 106 -5.58 -11.55 0.73
N PHE A 107 -5.05 -12.78 0.62
CA PHE A 107 -4.06 -13.30 1.55
C PHE A 107 -2.80 -13.71 0.80
N PRO A 108 -1.70 -13.02 1.04
CA PRO A 108 -0.42 -13.45 0.52
C PRO A 108 -0.04 -14.81 1.14
N LYS A 109 0.55 -15.68 0.34
CA LYS A 109 1.06 -17.00 0.76
C LYS A 109 2.05 -16.97 1.93
N GLU A 110 2.40 -15.80 2.39
CA GLU A 110 3.51 -15.53 3.29
C GLU A 110 3.05 -14.86 4.59
N ILE A 111 1.90 -15.20 5.12
CA ILE A 111 1.46 -14.69 6.42
C ILE A 111 2.07 -15.48 7.57
N ASN A 112 2.32 -14.79 8.69
CA ASN A 112 2.88 -15.43 9.88
C ASN A 112 1.88 -16.33 10.61
N CYS A 113 0.60 -16.00 10.55
CA CYS A 113 -0.48 -16.73 11.20
C CYS A 113 -1.84 -16.37 10.60
N ILE A 114 -2.74 -17.34 10.56
CA ILE A 114 -4.16 -17.15 10.21
C ILE A 114 -4.99 -16.63 11.39
N ASP A 115 -4.51 -16.78 12.61
CA ASP A 115 -5.15 -16.27 13.81
C ASP A 115 -4.82 -14.78 13.99
N ASP A 116 -5.84 -13.93 14.05
CA ASP A 116 -5.67 -12.48 14.12
C ASP A 116 -4.96 -12.04 15.40
N ALA A 117 -5.30 -12.62 16.52
CA ALA A 117 -4.70 -12.26 17.81
C ALA A 117 -3.23 -12.69 17.88
N CYS A 118 -2.91 -13.86 17.36
CA CYS A 118 -1.54 -14.33 17.24
C CYS A 118 -0.73 -13.48 16.27
N PHE A 119 -1.29 -13.12 15.12
CA PHE A 119 -0.63 -12.24 14.13
C PHE A 119 -0.27 -10.89 14.74
N VAL A 120 -1.17 -10.28 15.49
CA VAL A 120 -0.93 -9.00 16.19
C VAL A 120 0.15 -9.16 17.25
N LYS A 121 0.15 -10.24 18.04
CA LYS A 121 1.20 -10.55 19.02
C LYS A 121 2.58 -10.69 18.39
N GLN A 122 2.66 -11.18 17.14
CA GLN A 122 3.90 -11.28 16.38
C GLN A 122 4.34 -9.94 15.77
N GLY A 123 3.62 -8.86 16.05
CA GLY A 123 3.95 -7.52 15.61
C GLY A 123 3.32 -7.11 14.27
N GLY A 124 2.41 -7.91 13.72
CA GLY A 124 1.59 -7.54 12.57
C GLY A 124 0.56 -6.48 12.94
N LEU A 125 0.31 -5.53 12.05
CA LEU A 125 -0.69 -4.48 12.22
C LEU A 125 -1.93 -4.75 11.37
N VAL A 126 -1.71 -5.12 10.11
CA VAL A 126 -2.76 -5.42 9.14
C VAL A 126 -2.34 -6.62 8.32
N LYS A 127 -3.13 -7.67 8.31
CA LYS A 127 -2.74 -8.90 7.64
C LYS A 127 -3.30 -9.06 6.22
N LYS A 128 -4.39 -8.40 5.89
CA LYS A 128 -5.07 -8.52 4.58
C LYS A 128 -4.49 -7.57 3.53
N ILE A 129 -3.18 -7.59 3.34
CA ILE A 129 -2.53 -6.77 2.31
C ILE A 129 -1.83 -7.72 1.33
N PRO A 130 -2.34 -7.89 0.09
CA PRO A 130 -1.67 -8.72 -0.90
C PRO A 130 -0.30 -8.16 -1.27
N MET A 131 0.70 -9.03 -1.40
CA MET A 131 2.03 -8.62 -1.86
C MET A 131 2.00 -8.07 -3.29
N GLU A 132 1.13 -8.63 -4.12
CA GLU A 132 0.92 -8.16 -5.49
C GLU A 132 0.45 -6.71 -5.55
N LEU A 133 -0.46 -6.31 -4.64
CA LEU A 133 -0.88 -4.92 -4.52
C LEU A 133 0.32 -4.00 -4.23
N ILE A 134 1.18 -4.39 -3.29
CA ILE A 134 2.39 -3.63 -2.95
C ILE A 134 3.33 -3.53 -4.14
N HIS A 135 3.54 -4.62 -4.87
CA HIS A 135 4.38 -4.64 -6.07
C HIS A 135 3.82 -3.73 -7.16
N ASN A 136 2.52 -3.75 -7.38
CA ASN A 136 1.84 -2.90 -8.35
C ASN A 136 1.96 -1.41 -7.98
N ILE A 137 1.80 -1.08 -6.70
CA ILE A 137 1.98 0.29 -6.22
C ILE A 137 3.43 0.77 -6.41
N LYS A 138 4.41 -0.06 -6.12
CA LYS A 138 5.84 0.25 -6.37
C LYS A 138 6.12 0.45 -7.85
N SER A 139 5.51 -0.34 -8.72
CA SER A 139 5.63 -0.20 -10.17
C SER A 139 5.10 1.15 -10.66
N ILE A 140 3.95 1.58 -10.17
CA ILE A 140 3.40 2.92 -10.50
C ILE A 140 4.34 4.02 -10.01
N ASN A 141 4.89 3.90 -8.80
CA ASN A 141 5.84 4.88 -8.29
C ASN A 141 7.09 4.98 -9.17
N ALA A 142 7.59 3.86 -9.68
CA ALA A 142 8.69 3.85 -10.63
C ALA A 142 8.34 4.59 -11.93
N THR A 143 7.15 4.35 -12.49
CA THR A 143 6.67 5.09 -13.67
C THR A 143 6.55 6.58 -13.39
N ARG A 144 6.03 6.99 -12.24
CA ARG A 144 5.97 8.41 -11.84
C ARG A 144 7.33 9.09 -11.92
N ASN A 145 8.37 8.40 -11.46
CA ASN A 145 9.74 8.90 -11.52
C ASN A 145 10.24 9.00 -12.96
N ILE A 146 9.91 8.03 -13.82
CA ILE A 146 10.23 8.06 -15.25
C ILE A 146 9.56 9.26 -15.93
N LEU A 147 8.29 9.53 -15.62
CA LEU A 147 7.54 10.66 -16.18
C LEU A 147 8.09 12.02 -15.74
N ALA A 148 8.85 12.09 -14.68
CA ALA A 148 9.56 13.30 -14.28
C ALA A 148 10.76 13.61 -15.18
N HIS A 149 11.33 12.56 -15.84
CA HIS A 149 12.50 12.66 -16.72
C HIS A 149 12.28 11.90 -18.05
N PRO A 150 11.31 12.32 -18.88
CA PRO A 150 10.88 11.55 -20.06
C PRO A 150 11.89 11.50 -21.21
N GLY A 151 12.94 12.35 -21.19
CA GLY A 151 13.91 12.46 -22.27
C GLY A 151 14.91 11.31 -22.40
N ASP A 152 14.97 10.43 -21.41
CA ASP A 152 16.00 9.37 -21.33
C ASP A 152 15.53 8.03 -21.90
N TYR A 153 14.33 7.96 -22.48
CA TYR A 153 13.71 6.70 -22.90
C TYR A 153 13.39 6.67 -24.39
N ASP A 154 13.63 5.53 -25.01
CA ASP A 154 13.16 5.22 -26.36
C ASP A 154 11.63 5.25 -26.44
N GLN A 155 11.10 5.78 -27.55
CA GLN A 155 9.66 5.99 -27.73
C GLN A 155 8.82 4.71 -27.63
N GLU A 156 9.31 3.60 -28.18
CA GLU A 156 8.58 2.33 -28.13
C GLU A 156 8.57 1.75 -26.70
N MET A 157 9.71 1.82 -26.03
CA MET A 157 9.80 1.44 -24.62
C MET A 157 8.90 2.32 -23.75
N PHE A 158 8.87 3.61 -24.00
CA PHE A 158 8.03 4.55 -23.28
C PHE A 158 6.54 4.24 -23.46
N LYS A 159 6.08 4.01 -24.70
CA LYS A 159 4.70 3.57 -24.96
C LYS A 159 4.33 2.27 -24.24
N LYS A 160 5.25 1.31 -24.21
CA LYS A 160 5.05 0.05 -23.47
C LYS A 160 4.87 0.29 -21.98
N ILE A 161 5.74 1.12 -21.37
CA ILE A 161 5.64 1.52 -19.97
C ILE A 161 4.29 2.18 -19.68
N LEU A 162 3.84 3.12 -20.52
CA LEU A 162 2.56 3.78 -20.36
C LEU A 162 1.39 2.78 -20.38
N ARG A 163 1.35 1.87 -21.35
CA ARG A 163 0.29 0.84 -21.44
C ARG A 163 0.26 -0.05 -20.21
N GLN A 164 1.42 -0.53 -19.76
CA GLN A 164 1.53 -1.35 -18.56
C GLN A 164 1.07 -0.59 -17.31
N THR A 165 1.41 0.68 -17.21
CA THR A 165 1.01 1.51 -16.06
C THR A 165 -0.50 1.76 -16.05
N TYR A 166 -1.14 1.98 -17.20
CA TYR A 166 -2.60 2.07 -17.27
C TYR A 166 -3.26 0.80 -16.74
N ALA A 167 -2.83 -0.37 -17.22
CA ALA A 167 -3.35 -1.64 -16.76
C ALA A 167 -3.13 -1.85 -15.25
N THR A 168 -1.95 -1.48 -14.75
CA THR A 168 -1.62 -1.59 -13.32
C THR A 168 -2.48 -0.66 -12.46
N CYS A 169 -2.70 0.57 -12.90
CA CYS A 169 -3.63 1.50 -12.22
C CYS A 169 -5.05 0.93 -12.16
N ASP A 170 -5.53 0.35 -13.25
CA ASP A 170 -6.87 -0.24 -13.31
C ASP A 170 -7.01 -1.43 -12.34
N VAL A 171 -6.02 -2.30 -12.28
CA VAL A 171 -5.99 -3.43 -11.33
C VAL A 171 -6.04 -2.93 -9.89
N ILE A 172 -5.22 -1.94 -9.52
CA ILE A 172 -5.20 -1.37 -8.18
C ILE A 172 -6.55 -0.73 -7.85
N ASN A 173 -7.06 0.13 -8.73
CA ASN A 173 -8.30 0.85 -8.48
C ASN A 173 -9.48 -0.12 -8.33
N HIS A 174 -9.57 -1.13 -9.18
CA HIS A 174 -10.61 -2.15 -9.10
C HIS A 174 -10.54 -2.95 -7.78
N TYR A 175 -9.35 -3.37 -7.38
CA TYR A 175 -9.15 -4.06 -6.12
C TYR A 175 -9.59 -3.22 -4.91
N ILE A 176 -9.14 -1.96 -4.85
CA ILE A 176 -9.46 -1.06 -3.75
C ILE A 176 -10.96 -0.76 -3.70
N GLU A 177 -11.58 -0.45 -4.83
CA GLU A 177 -13.03 -0.19 -4.90
C GLU A 177 -13.86 -1.39 -4.40
N ARG A 178 -13.45 -2.61 -4.77
CA ARG A 178 -14.11 -3.83 -4.29
C ARG A 178 -14.02 -3.98 -2.78
N ILE A 179 -12.86 -3.71 -2.19
CA ILE A 179 -12.65 -3.80 -0.74
C ILE A 179 -13.47 -2.73 0.00
N LEU A 180 -13.48 -1.49 -0.48
CA LEU A 180 -14.20 -0.39 0.16
C LEU A 180 -15.73 -0.62 0.08
N LYS A 181 -16.25 -1.05 -1.06
CA LYS A 181 -17.68 -1.38 -1.22
C LYS A 181 -18.15 -2.50 -0.29
N ASN A 182 -17.34 -3.54 -0.12
CA ASN A 182 -17.70 -4.66 0.76
C ASN A 182 -17.79 -4.25 2.23
N LYS A 183 -17.11 -3.18 2.65
CA LYS A 183 -17.21 -2.64 4.01
C LYS A 183 -18.46 -1.80 4.24
N GLU A 184 -18.93 -1.08 3.23
CA GLU A 184 -20.17 -0.29 3.31
C GLU A 184 -21.43 -1.16 3.42
N SER A 185 -21.32 -2.44 3.03
CA SER A 185 -22.44 -3.42 3.03
C SER A 185 -22.51 -4.26 4.32
N THR A 186 -21.60 -4.05 5.27
CA THR A 186 -21.55 -4.73 6.56
C THR A 186 -21.79 -3.77 7.71
#